data_f5317d9fea076df55e94922d51ab55fc
#
_entry.id   f5317d9fea076df55e94922d51ab55fc
#
_cell.length_a   1.000
_cell.length_b   1.000
_cell.length_c   1.000
_cell.angle_alpha   90.00
_cell.angle_beta   90.00
_cell.angle_gamma   90.00
#
_symmetry.space_group_name_H-M   'P 1'
#
loop_
_entity.id
_entity.type
_entity.pdbx_description
1 polymer ?
#
loop_
_entity_poly.entity_id
_entity_poly.type
_entity_poly.pdbx_seq_one_letter_code
_entity_poly.pdbx_strand_id
1 'polypeptide(L)'
;MSKKILLIDGNSMANRAFYATMGRMMKTPTGISTNAVYGFFQIMFKTIEEENPDKIIVAFDISSSEKRTKIFSEYKAGRHKTPEDLTMQFPIIKELLRMMNIPIVQKDGIEADDILGAIAKKEGKKGNKIIILTGDRDYLSSTPAPASSNLFFKSSASAFAA
;
A
#
# COMPACT_ATOMS: atom_id res chain seq x y z
N MET A 1 10.08 -10.37 -23.37
CA MET A 1 8.84 -10.88 -22.73
C MET A 1 8.25 -9.82 -21.84
N SER A 2 6.96 -9.58 -21.93
CA SER A 2 6.22 -8.69 -21.03
C SER A 2 6.17 -9.29 -19.64
N LYS A 3 6.50 -8.50 -18.61
CA LYS A 3 6.44 -8.90 -17.19
C LYS A 3 5.16 -8.39 -16.54
N LYS A 4 4.63 -9.15 -15.59
CA LYS A 4 3.54 -8.73 -14.75
C LYS A 4 4.10 -8.16 -13.43
N ILE A 5 3.82 -6.90 -13.15
CA ILE A 5 4.36 -6.17 -11.99
C ILE A 5 3.21 -5.78 -11.07
N LEU A 6 3.28 -6.20 -9.81
CA LEU A 6 2.36 -5.81 -8.75
C LEU A 6 2.95 -4.64 -7.97
N LEU A 7 2.25 -3.53 -7.97
CA LEU A 7 2.56 -2.32 -7.22
C LEU A 7 1.57 -2.20 -6.06
N ILE A 8 2.06 -2.03 -4.84
CA ILE A 8 1.22 -1.98 -3.63
C ILE A 8 1.40 -0.63 -2.94
N ASP A 9 0.30 0.05 -2.68
CA ASP A 9 0.25 1.19 -1.76
C ASP A 9 0.25 0.67 -0.32
N GLY A 10 1.41 0.72 0.32
CA GLY A 10 1.61 0.17 1.65
C GLY A 10 0.84 0.88 2.74
N ASN A 11 0.71 2.22 2.67
CA ASN A 11 -0.04 3.00 3.66
C ASN A 11 -1.54 2.74 3.55
N SER A 12 -2.07 2.83 2.35
CA SER A 12 -3.49 2.61 2.07
C SER A 12 -3.91 1.18 2.45
N MET A 13 -3.08 0.19 2.08
CA MET A 13 -3.31 -1.21 2.42
C MET A 13 -3.25 -1.49 3.92
N ALA A 14 -2.27 -0.93 4.65
CA ALA A 14 -2.17 -1.09 6.10
C ALA A 14 -3.36 -0.47 6.83
N ASN A 15 -3.79 0.73 6.41
CA ASN A 15 -4.99 1.37 6.93
C ASN A 15 -6.23 0.50 6.70
N ARG A 16 -6.42 0.03 5.47
CA ARG A 16 -7.55 -0.85 5.13
C ARG A 16 -7.55 -2.12 5.95
N ALA A 17 -6.40 -2.79 6.07
CA ALA A 17 -6.23 -4.00 6.85
C ALA A 17 -6.56 -3.77 8.33
N PHE A 18 -6.08 -2.66 8.90
CA PHE A 18 -6.34 -2.29 10.29
C PHE A 18 -7.84 -2.18 10.58
N TYR A 19 -8.57 -1.36 9.81
CA TYR A 19 -9.99 -1.15 10.03
C TYR A 19 -10.84 -2.38 9.72
N ALA A 20 -10.49 -3.16 8.71
CA ALA A 20 -11.20 -4.39 8.37
C ALA A 20 -11.07 -5.49 9.43
N THR A 21 -9.99 -5.46 10.22
CA THR A 21 -9.69 -6.46 11.26
C THR A 21 -9.80 -5.90 12.69
N MET A 22 -10.29 -4.68 12.85
CA MET A 22 -10.32 -3.95 14.13
C MET A 22 -11.11 -4.68 15.23
N GLY A 23 -12.13 -5.47 14.85
CA GLY A 23 -12.91 -6.29 15.78
C GLY A 23 -12.20 -7.57 16.24
N ARG A 24 -11.05 -7.89 15.69
CA ARG A 24 -10.27 -9.09 16.06
C ARG A 24 -9.16 -8.70 17.03
N MET A 25 -9.20 -9.23 18.25
CA MET A 25 -8.17 -8.99 19.26
C MET A 25 -6.89 -9.78 18.92
N MET A 26 -6.11 -9.27 17.97
CA MET A 26 -4.82 -9.85 17.58
C MET A 26 -3.69 -9.06 18.23
N LYS A 27 -3.05 -9.63 19.23
CA LYS A 27 -1.93 -9.02 19.96
C LYS A 27 -0.82 -10.04 20.19
N THR A 28 0.42 -9.55 20.22
CA THR A 28 1.55 -10.33 20.73
C THR A 28 1.39 -10.58 22.24
N PRO A 29 2.13 -11.54 22.82
CA PRO A 29 2.19 -11.72 24.28
C PRO A 29 2.61 -10.44 25.03
N THR A 30 3.33 -9.55 24.38
CA THR A 30 3.77 -8.24 24.92
C THR A 30 2.73 -7.12 24.72
N GLY A 31 1.55 -7.42 24.17
CA GLY A 31 0.44 -6.47 24.01
C GLY A 31 0.45 -5.62 22.72
N ILE A 32 1.41 -5.83 21.82
CA ILE A 32 1.48 -5.10 20.54
C ILE A 32 0.38 -5.62 19.59
N SER A 33 -0.44 -4.72 19.06
CA SER A 33 -1.48 -5.04 18.06
C SER A 33 -0.85 -5.53 16.75
N THR A 34 -1.39 -6.60 16.17
CA THR A 34 -0.90 -7.24 14.93
C THR A 34 -1.96 -7.41 13.85
N ASN A 35 -3.14 -6.87 14.07
CA ASN A 35 -4.28 -7.02 13.18
C ASN A 35 -4.04 -6.40 11.79
N ALA A 36 -3.37 -5.24 11.70
CA ALA A 36 -3.01 -4.63 10.43
C ALA A 36 -1.93 -5.44 9.70
N VAL A 37 -0.94 -5.96 10.43
CA VAL A 37 0.09 -6.86 9.87
C VAL A 37 -0.58 -8.07 9.24
N TYR A 38 -1.43 -8.76 10.01
CA TYR A 38 -2.14 -9.93 9.54
C TYR A 38 -2.97 -9.64 8.28
N GLY A 39 -3.83 -8.61 8.34
CA GLY A 39 -4.69 -8.25 7.21
C GLY A 39 -3.93 -7.81 5.98
N PHE A 40 -2.82 -7.07 6.14
CA PHE A 40 -1.95 -6.65 5.05
C PHE A 40 -1.39 -7.86 4.28
N PHE A 41 -0.79 -8.80 4.99
CA PHE A 41 -0.19 -9.98 4.35
C PHE A 41 -1.24 -10.94 3.79
N GLN A 42 -2.40 -11.06 4.41
CA GLN A 42 -3.53 -11.82 3.87
C GLN A 42 -3.95 -11.29 2.48
N ILE A 43 -4.16 -9.99 2.36
CA ILE A 43 -4.53 -9.37 1.09
C ILE A 43 -3.41 -9.54 0.06
N MET A 44 -2.17 -9.29 0.47
CA MET A 44 -1.01 -9.38 -0.40
C MET A 44 -0.85 -10.81 -0.96
N PHE A 45 -0.87 -11.84 -0.11
CA PHE A 45 -0.71 -13.22 -0.54
C PHE A 45 -1.84 -13.69 -1.45
N LYS A 46 -3.09 -13.34 -1.11
CA LYS A 46 -4.23 -13.64 -1.99
C LYS A 46 -4.05 -13.00 -3.37
N THR A 47 -3.59 -11.76 -3.42
CA THR A 47 -3.33 -11.07 -4.69
C THR A 47 -2.18 -11.70 -5.47
N ILE A 48 -1.12 -12.13 -4.78
CA ILE A 48 0.00 -12.84 -5.42
C ILE A 48 -0.47 -14.17 -6.03
N GLU A 49 -1.28 -14.93 -5.29
CA GLU A 49 -1.82 -16.20 -5.75
C GLU A 49 -2.73 -16.03 -6.98
N GLU A 50 -3.63 -15.05 -6.94
CA GLU A 50 -4.56 -14.77 -8.05
C GLU A 50 -3.87 -14.22 -9.30
N GLU A 51 -2.89 -13.35 -9.12
CA GLU A 51 -2.27 -12.61 -10.23
C GLU A 51 -0.96 -13.22 -10.72
N ASN A 52 -0.29 -14.02 -9.89
CA ASN A 52 1.02 -14.60 -10.18
C ASN A 52 2.01 -13.58 -10.80
N PRO A 53 2.37 -12.51 -10.08
CA PRO A 53 3.22 -11.45 -10.61
C PRO A 53 4.68 -11.88 -10.68
N ASP A 54 5.41 -11.43 -11.73
CA ASP A 54 6.86 -11.63 -11.86
C ASP A 54 7.66 -10.73 -10.92
N LYS A 55 7.06 -9.60 -10.49
CA LYS A 55 7.70 -8.61 -9.63
C LYS A 55 6.68 -7.94 -8.72
N ILE A 56 7.10 -7.70 -7.48
CA ILE A 56 6.30 -6.99 -6.47
C ILE A 56 7.11 -5.79 -5.99
N ILE A 57 6.46 -4.63 -5.85
CA ILE A 57 7.06 -3.41 -5.27
C ILE A 57 6.02 -2.79 -4.34
N VAL A 58 6.45 -2.43 -3.13
CA VAL A 58 5.59 -1.76 -2.15
C VAL A 58 6.09 -0.33 -1.94
N ALA A 59 5.23 0.65 -2.12
CA ALA A 59 5.54 2.04 -1.81
C ALA A 59 4.94 2.43 -0.46
N PHE A 60 5.70 3.20 0.32
CA PHE A 60 5.21 3.80 1.56
C PHE A 60 5.48 5.29 1.57
N ASP A 61 4.60 6.03 2.23
CA ASP A 61 4.88 7.42 2.58
C ASP A 61 5.99 7.47 3.64
N ILE A 62 6.86 8.44 3.53
CA ILE A 62 7.71 8.82 4.65
C ILE A 62 6.86 9.72 5.53
N SER A 63 6.46 9.23 6.70
CA SER A 63 5.86 10.07 7.73
C SER A 63 6.91 11.06 8.22
N SER A 64 6.95 12.23 7.62
CA SER A 64 7.73 13.35 8.13
C SER A 64 7.04 13.85 9.41
N SER A 65 7.41 13.29 10.54
CA SER A 65 6.80 13.59 11.83
C SER A 65 7.05 15.00 12.33
N GLU A 66 7.87 15.83 11.68
CA GLU A 66 8.16 17.18 12.19
C GLU A 66 8.32 18.29 11.15
N LYS A 67 8.70 18.00 9.92
CA LYS A 67 8.97 19.05 8.92
C LYS A 67 7.77 19.48 8.07
N ARG A 68 6.76 18.63 7.91
CA ARG A 68 5.56 18.95 7.10
C ARG A 68 4.46 19.71 7.86
N THR A 69 4.48 19.71 9.18
CA THR A 69 3.47 20.41 10.00
C THR A 69 3.51 21.94 9.79
N LYS A 70 4.64 22.49 9.34
CA LYS A 70 4.80 23.94 9.16
C LYS A 70 4.42 24.49 7.77
N ILE A 71 4.36 23.67 6.73
CA ILE A 71 4.15 24.16 5.35
C ILE A 71 2.79 23.77 4.77
N PHE A 72 2.17 22.69 5.27
CA PHE A 72 0.90 22.17 4.75
C PHE A 72 -0.17 21.94 5.84
N SER A 73 -0.22 22.81 6.85
CA SER A 73 -1.21 22.71 7.94
C SER A 73 -2.66 22.79 7.46
N GLU A 74 -2.93 23.46 6.35
CA GLU A 74 -4.29 23.63 5.83
C GLU A 74 -4.76 22.45 4.95
N TYR A 75 -3.87 21.75 4.25
CA TYR A 75 -4.26 20.66 3.35
C TYR A 75 -4.66 19.37 4.07
N LYS A 76 -4.22 19.16 5.31
CA LYS A 76 -4.49 17.93 6.09
C LYS A 76 -5.39 18.15 7.31
N ALA A 77 -6.00 19.30 7.46
CA ALA A 77 -6.87 19.64 8.62
C ALA A 77 -8.11 18.74 8.80
N GLY A 78 -8.46 17.91 7.81
CA GLY A 78 -9.59 16.98 7.87
C GLY A 78 -9.23 15.49 8.01
N ARG A 79 -7.94 15.10 8.02
CA ARG A 79 -7.56 13.69 8.20
C ARG A 79 -7.42 13.36 9.69
N HIS A 80 -8.20 12.38 10.15
CA HIS A 80 -8.03 11.83 11.50
C HIS A 80 -6.58 11.34 11.68
N LYS A 81 -6.01 11.65 12.86
CA LYS A 81 -4.67 11.16 13.25
C LYS A 81 -4.65 9.64 13.16
N THR A 82 -3.65 9.09 12.50
CA THR A 82 -3.46 7.63 12.43
C THR A 82 -3.44 7.05 13.84
N PRO A 83 -4.25 6.01 14.12
CA PRO A 83 -4.24 5.37 15.44
C PRO A 83 -2.84 4.92 15.83
N GLU A 84 -2.48 5.06 17.11
CA GLU A 84 -1.17 4.66 17.61
C GLU A 84 -0.91 3.17 17.39
N ASP A 85 -1.93 2.33 17.64
CA ASP A 85 -1.91 0.89 17.39
C ASP A 85 -1.56 0.54 15.93
N LEU A 86 -2.00 1.34 14.96
CA LEU A 86 -1.63 1.16 13.57
C LEU A 86 -0.21 1.67 13.30
N THR A 87 0.14 2.81 13.88
CA THR A 87 1.48 3.41 13.71
C THR A 87 2.58 2.45 14.14
N MET A 88 2.38 1.72 15.24
CA MET A 88 3.31 0.71 15.74
C MET A 88 3.47 -0.51 14.82
N GLN A 89 2.51 -0.76 13.94
CA GLN A 89 2.54 -1.92 13.03
C GLN A 89 3.28 -1.67 11.72
N PHE A 90 3.45 -0.42 11.30
CA PHE A 90 4.20 -0.09 10.08
C PHE A 90 5.65 -0.61 10.06
N PRO A 91 6.44 -0.43 11.13
CA PRO A 91 7.80 -0.99 11.20
C PRO A 91 7.80 -2.51 11.02
N ILE A 92 6.83 -3.21 11.64
CA ILE A 92 6.71 -4.68 11.56
C ILE A 92 6.39 -5.11 10.12
N ILE A 93 5.45 -4.45 9.46
CA ILE A 93 5.11 -4.73 8.05
C ILE A 93 6.34 -4.54 7.16
N LYS A 94 7.07 -3.43 7.33
CA LYS A 94 8.25 -3.12 6.53
C LYS A 94 9.37 -4.14 6.77
N GLU A 95 9.57 -4.58 8.00
CA GLU A 95 10.58 -5.58 8.33
C GLU A 95 10.25 -6.93 7.69
N LEU A 96 9.02 -7.39 7.78
CA LEU A 96 8.58 -8.62 7.14
C LEU A 96 8.73 -8.56 5.61
N LEU A 97 8.39 -7.43 4.98
CA LEU A 97 8.62 -7.25 3.54
C LEU A 97 10.09 -7.34 3.16
N ARG A 98 11.00 -6.76 3.97
CA ARG A 98 12.46 -6.88 3.77
C ARG A 98 12.93 -8.32 3.89
N MET A 99 12.48 -9.04 4.92
CA MET A 99 12.80 -10.46 5.11
C MET A 99 12.34 -11.33 3.95
N MET A 100 11.25 -10.94 3.28
CA MET A 100 10.72 -11.59 2.07
C MET A 100 11.42 -11.14 0.79
N ASN A 101 12.45 -10.29 0.85
CA ASN A 101 13.12 -9.70 -0.31
C ASN A 101 12.18 -8.88 -1.23
N ILE A 102 11.12 -8.31 -0.67
CA ILE A 102 10.20 -7.45 -1.43
C ILE A 102 10.71 -6.00 -1.37
N PRO A 103 11.00 -5.37 -2.52
CA PRO A 103 11.46 -4.00 -2.57
C PRO A 103 10.46 -3.02 -1.97
N ILE A 104 10.95 -2.19 -1.04
CA ILE A 104 10.20 -1.06 -0.48
C ILE A 104 10.74 0.23 -1.10
N VAL A 105 9.86 1.06 -1.62
CA VAL A 105 10.20 2.37 -2.18
C VAL A 105 9.57 3.46 -1.33
N GLN A 106 10.40 4.41 -0.92
CA GLN A 106 10.01 5.60 -0.17
C GLN A 106 10.84 6.78 -0.67
N LYS A 107 10.23 7.95 -0.79
CA LYS A 107 10.97 9.17 -1.16
C LYS A 107 10.45 10.35 -0.34
N ASP A 108 11.38 11.10 0.24
CA ASP A 108 11.03 12.27 1.02
C ASP A 108 10.33 13.31 0.14
N GLY A 109 9.23 13.85 0.62
CA GLY A 109 8.45 14.86 -0.11
C GLY A 109 7.51 14.31 -1.20
N ILE A 110 7.51 13.01 -1.48
CA ILE A 110 6.62 12.38 -2.49
C ILE A 110 5.72 11.35 -1.82
N GLU A 111 4.45 11.39 -2.14
CA GLU A 111 3.47 10.42 -1.62
C GLU A 111 3.61 9.06 -2.35
N ALA A 112 3.20 7.97 -1.69
CA ALA A 112 3.33 6.62 -2.23
C ALA A 112 2.60 6.46 -3.56
N ASP A 113 1.44 7.08 -3.71
CA ASP A 113 0.63 7.03 -4.93
C ASP A 113 1.34 7.68 -6.13
N ASP A 114 2.03 8.81 -5.94
CA ASP A 114 2.85 9.46 -6.96
C ASP A 114 4.03 8.57 -7.40
N ILE A 115 4.66 7.89 -6.42
CA ILE A 115 5.74 6.94 -6.69
C ILE A 115 5.21 5.78 -7.54
N LEU A 116 4.07 5.21 -7.15
CA LEU A 116 3.45 4.10 -7.87
C LEU A 116 3.02 4.52 -9.28
N GLY A 117 2.45 5.71 -9.44
CA GLY A 117 2.07 6.28 -10.73
C GLY A 117 3.27 6.46 -11.66
N ALA A 118 4.39 6.96 -11.13
CA ALA A 118 5.62 7.13 -11.90
C ALA A 118 6.21 5.77 -12.35
N ILE A 119 6.23 4.76 -11.46
CA ILE A 119 6.68 3.42 -11.79
C ILE A 119 5.76 2.78 -12.82
N ALA A 120 4.44 2.88 -12.64
CA ALA A 120 3.46 2.33 -13.56
C ALA A 120 3.62 2.91 -14.97
N LYS A 121 3.77 4.22 -15.07
CA LYS A 121 4.01 4.90 -16.35
C LYS A 121 5.31 4.46 -17.02
N LYS A 122 6.40 4.33 -16.25
CA LYS A 122 7.71 3.90 -16.75
C LYS A 122 7.70 2.46 -17.24
N GLU A 123 7.15 1.55 -16.44
CA GLU A 123 7.13 0.12 -16.76
C GLU A 123 6.07 -0.21 -17.81
N GLY A 124 4.93 0.48 -17.82
CA GLY A 124 3.91 0.34 -18.86
C GLY A 124 4.41 0.70 -20.26
N LYS A 125 5.26 1.75 -20.39
CA LYS A 125 5.92 2.11 -21.65
C LYS A 125 6.84 1.01 -22.19
N LYS A 126 7.33 0.13 -21.33
CA LYS A 126 8.14 -1.04 -21.73
C LYS A 126 7.29 -2.25 -22.16
N GLY A 127 5.97 -2.11 -22.18
CA GLY A 127 5.03 -3.17 -22.50
C GLY A 127 4.74 -4.13 -21.35
N ASN A 128 5.13 -3.80 -20.11
CA ASN A 128 4.83 -4.61 -18.95
C ASN A 128 3.35 -4.44 -18.53
N LYS A 129 2.76 -5.52 -17.99
CA LYS A 129 1.44 -5.49 -17.37
C LYS A 129 1.58 -5.01 -15.92
N ILE A 130 0.85 -3.95 -15.56
CA ILE A 130 0.92 -3.35 -14.23
C ILE A 130 -0.39 -3.59 -13.49
N ILE A 131 -0.28 -4.08 -12.27
CA ILE A 131 -1.40 -4.23 -11.34
C ILE A 131 -1.12 -3.33 -10.14
N ILE A 132 -2.04 -2.44 -9.81
CA ILE A 132 -1.95 -1.58 -8.63
C ILE A 132 -2.94 -2.07 -7.59
N LEU A 133 -2.43 -2.42 -6.42
CA LEU A 133 -3.21 -2.81 -5.26
C LEU A 133 -3.23 -1.65 -4.26
N THR A 134 -4.42 -1.09 -4.05
CA THR A 134 -4.65 0.01 -3.11
C THR A 134 -5.88 -0.25 -2.27
N GLY A 135 -5.91 0.26 -1.04
CA GLY A 135 -7.09 0.27 -0.18
C GLY A 135 -8.03 1.44 -0.47
N ASP A 136 -7.59 2.42 -1.23
CA ASP A 136 -8.36 3.63 -1.55
C ASP A 136 -9.15 3.45 -2.85
N ARG A 137 -10.46 3.73 -2.78
CA ARG A 137 -11.34 3.69 -3.95
C ARG A 137 -11.23 4.94 -4.82
N ASP A 138 -10.87 6.07 -4.21
CA ASP A 138 -10.81 7.37 -4.89
C ASP A 138 -9.57 7.50 -5.78
N TYR A 139 -8.54 6.69 -5.52
CA TYR A 139 -7.38 6.56 -6.40
C TYR A 139 -7.77 6.14 -7.83
N LEU A 140 -8.86 5.38 -7.97
CA LEU A 140 -9.37 4.91 -9.26
C LEU A 140 -9.99 6.03 -10.11
N SER A 141 -10.43 7.12 -9.48
CA SER A 141 -11.12 8.23 -10.15
C SER A 141 -10.19 9.40 -10.51
N SER A 142 -9.06 9.55 -9.81
CA SER A 142 -8.18 10.71 -9.92
C SER A 142 -6.98 10.53 -10.85
N THR A 143 -6.62 9.29 -11.17
CA THR A 143 -5.53 9.01 -12.10
C THR A 143 -6.11 8.79 -13.49
N PRO A 144 -5.81 9.69 -14.49
CA PRO A 144 -6.18 9.43 -15.86
C PRO A 144 -5.56 8.09 -16.26
N ALA A 145 -6.40 7.11 -16.62
CA ALA A 145 -5.94 5.83 -17.11
C ALA A 145 -4.90 6.10 -18.21
N PRO A 146 -3.64 5.67 -18.06
CA PRO A 146 -2.70 5.80 -19.17
C PRO A 146 -3.31 5.02 -20.33
N ALA A 147 -3.20 5.59 -21.54
CA ALA A 147 -3.76 5.04 -22.78
C ALA A 147 -3.19 3.66 -23.17
N SER A 148 -2.46 3.01 -22.29
CA SER A 148 -1.97 1.64 -22.45
C SER A 148 -2.93 0.68 -21.74
N SER A 149 -3.51 -0.23 -22.52
CA SER A 149 -4.41 -1.32 -22.10
C SER A 149 -3.86 -2.29 -21.03
N ASN A 150 -2.73 -1.99 -20.42
CA ASN A 150 -1.96 -2.87 -19.55
C ASN A 150 -1.99 -2.49 -18.07
N LEU A 151 -2.82 -1.50 -17.67
CA LEU A 151 -2.94 -1.07 -16.28
C LEU A 151 -4.24 -1.61 -15.68
N PHE A 152 -4.11 -2.40 -14.62
CA PHE A 152 -5.23 -2.96 -13.87
C PHE A 152 -5.18 -2.47 -12.42
N PHE A 153 -6.30 -1.97 -11.94
CA PHE A 153 -6.47 -1.60 -10.53
C PHE A 153 -7.21 -2.70 -9.79
N LYS A 154 -6.74 -3.06 -8.61
CA LYS A 154 -7.40 -4.01 -7.74
C LYS A 154 -7.69 -3.36 -6.40
N SER A 155 -8.97 -3.28 -6.05
CA SER A 155 -9.38 -2.86 -4.72
C SER A 155 -9.30 -4.05 -3.76
N SER A 156 -8.75 -3.83 -2.57
CA SER A 156 -8.67 -4.84 -1.50
C SER A 156 -10.04 -5.24 -0.92
N ALA A 157 -11.15 -4.66 -1.43
CA ALA A 157 -12.49 -4.90 -0.91
C ALA A 157 -12.94 -6.37 -0.98
N SER A 158 -12.43 -7.16 -1.94
CA SER A 158 -12.80 -8.57 -2.11
C SER A 158 -12.00 -9.55 -1.24
N ALA A 159 -10.96 -9.10 -0.57
CA ALA A 159 -10.06 -10.00 0.16
C ALA A 159 -10.58 -10.44 1.54
N PHE A 160 -11.57 -9.71 2.11
CA PHE A 160 -12.16 -10.03 3.41
C PHE A 160 -13.56 -10.66 3.32
N ALA A 161 -14.02 -10.99 2.13
CA ALA A 161 -15.35 -11.59 1.89
C ALA A 161 -15.29 -13.11 1.82
N ALA A 162 -14.52 -13.75 2.70
CA ALA A 162 -14.51 -15.21 2.89
C ALA A 162 -14.42 -15.55 4.37
#